data_4e37f40711c5dfc6425130468b13ed52
#
_entry.id   4e37f40711c5dfc6425130468b13ed52
#
_cell.length_a   1.000
_cell.length_b   1.000
_cell.length_c   1.000
_cell.angle_alpha   90.00
_cell.angle_beta   90.00
_cell.angle_gamma   90.00
#
_symmetry.space_group_name_H-M   'P 1'
#
loop_
_entity.id
_entity.type
_entity.pdbx_description
1 polymer ?
#
loop_
_entity_poly.entity_id
_entity_poly.type
_entity_poly.pdbx_seq_one_letter_code
_entity_poly.pdbx_strand_id
1 'polypeptide(L)'
;MVGEEMSLRKRLSKSSENAEGKEGDQRNRSEESLEPRSNGQINLKQLIAKKIQLTAEAEELKPFFMKEVGSHFDDFVTNLIEKSASLDNGGCAVTSFSVLEGENNHRAKDLRAPPEHGKIFVIRRSLLDELLEVDHIRTIYHMFIALLILFILSTLVVDYIDEGRLVLEFNLMSYAFGKLTVAMWTWCTMFLCTLTVPYFLFQRWARGYDRSSHPLVYSVFHCFLFVVFQVGVLGLGPLYVVLAYTLPPASRCIVICEQIRLIMKAHSFVRENVPRVLNSAKEKSRSVPVPTVNQYLYFLFAPTLIYRDNYPRTPTVRWGYVIMQFAQVFGCFFYVYYVFERLCTPLFRNIRQEPFSARVLVLCIFNSILPAALILFLSFFAFLHCWLNAFAEMLRFGDRMFYKDWWNSTSYANYYRTWNVVVHDWLYYYAYKDFLWFFTKKFKPAAMFAVFAVSAVVHEYALAVCLNFFYPVLFVLFMFFGMAFNFIVNDSRKRPIWNILMWTSLFAGVAVLLCFYSQEWYARQHCPLKNPTFLDYIRXXXXXXXXXXESSARLE
;
A
#
# COMPACT_ATOMS: atom_id res chain seq x y z
N MET A 1 -13.06 -31.56 7.46
CA MET A 1 -13.13 -32.53 6.34
C MET A 1 -13.60 -33.91 6.78
N VAL A 2 -13.06 -34.49 7.87
CA VAL A 2 -13.49 -35.83 8.34
C VAL A 2 -14.93 -35.84 8.82
N GLY A 3 -15.40 -34.75 9.45
CA GLY A 3 -16.78 -34.65 9.96
C GLY A 3 -17.84 -34.53 8.86
N GLU A 4 -17.51 -33.88 7.76
CA GLU A 4 -18.42 -33.72 6.61
C GLU A 4 -18.55 -35.02 5.82
N GLU A 5 -17.46 -35.76 5.72
CA GLU A 5 -17.44 -37.06 5.02
C GLU A 5 -18.31 -38.10 5.73
N MET A 6 -18.26 -38.09 7.07
CA MET A 6 -19.12 -38.98 7.86
C MET A 6 -20.60 -38.60 7.77
N SER A 7 -20.89 -37.30 7.66
CA SER A 7 -22.26 -36.81 7.47
C SER A 7 -22.81 -37.21 6.09
N LEU A 8 -21.96 -37.15 5.08
CA LEU A 8 -22.35 -37.54 3.72
C LEU A 8 -22.59 -39.06 3.60
N ARG A 9 -21.77 -39.89 4.25
CA ARG A 9 -21.96 -41.35 4.29
C ARG A 9 -23.24 -41.71 5.00
N LYS A 10 -23.60 -41.03 6.10
CA LYS A 10 -24.85 -41.26 6.84
C LYS A 10 -26.08 -40.87 6.02
N ARG A 11 -25.98 -39.81 5.20
CA ARG A 11 -27.08 -39.38 4.32
C ARG A 11 -27.27 -40.34 3.14
N LEU A 12 -26.16 -40.86 2.63
CA LEU A 12 -26.20 -41.82 1.50
C LEU A 12 -26.72 -43.20 1.95
N SER A 13 -26.38 -43.66 3.17
CA SER A 13 -26.91 -44.94 3.67
C SER A 13 -28.41 -44.85 4.00
N LYS A 14 -28.86 -43.69 4.54
CA LYS A 14 -30.30 -43.47 4.78
C LYS A 14 -31.10 -43.38 3.47
N SER A 15 -30.48 -42.91 2.40
CA SER A 15 -31.12 -42.82 1.09
C SER A 15 -31.24 -44.20 0.44
N SER A 16 -30.31 -45.13 0.72
CA SER A 16 -30.36 -46.48 0.19
C SER A 16 -31.35 -47.37 0.97
N GLU A 17 -31.44 -47.17 2.30
CA GLU A 17 -32.43 -47.88 3.14
C GLU A 17 -33.85 -47.46 2.84
N ASN A 18 -34.09 -46.19 2.50
CA ASN A 18 -35.42 -45.71 2.09
C ASN A 18 -35.80 -46.16 0.67
N ALA A 19 -34.82 -46.56 -0.16
CA ALA A 19 -35.09 -47.07 -1.50
C ALA A 19 -35.47 -48.55 -1.47
N GLU A 20 -34.94 -49.32 -0.50
CA GLU A 20 -35.26 -50.76 -0.38
C GLU A 20 -36.59 -51.03 0.36
N GLY A 21 -37.04 -50.09 1.22
CA GLY A 21 -38.28 -50.25 1.96
C GLY A 21 -39.58 -50.00 1.18
N LYS A 22 -39.45 -49.48 -0.06
CA LYS A 22 -40.65 -49.15 -0.87
C LYS A 22 -40.94 -50.16 -1.99
N GLU A 23 -40.18 -51.26 -2.12
CA GLU A 23 -40.37 -52.25 -3.17
C GLU A 23 -41.26 -53.45 -2.74
N GLY A 24 -41.72 -53.46 -1.47
CA GLY A 24 -42.47 -54.60 -0.93
C GLY A 24 -44.00 -54.56 -0.99
N ASP A 25 -44.61 -53.44 -1.39
CA ASP A 25 -46.06 -53.28 -1.18
C ASP A 25 -46.87 -52.85 -2.43
N GLN A 26 -46.40 -53.18 -3.66
CA GLN A 26 -47.20 -52.89 -4.82
C GLN A 26 -47.12 -54.04 -5.86
N ARG A 27 -47.57 -55.23 -5.39
CA ARG A 27 -47.94 -56.26 -6.33
C ARG A 27 -49.43 -56.55 -6.13
N ASN A 28 -50.26 -55.70 -6.67
CA ASN A 28 -51.63 -56.01 -7.14
C ASN A 28 -52.38 -54.71 -7.42
N ARG A 29 -52.33 -54.31 -8.65
CA ARG A 29 -53.46 -53.69 -9.34
C ARG A 29 -53.11 -53.34 -10.80
N SER A 30 -53.69 -54.07 -11.63
CA SER A 30 -54.21 -53.82 -13.01
C SER A 30 -53.50 -52.79 -13.89
N GLU A 31 -53.17 -53.32 -15.04
CA GLU A 31 -52.82 -52.68 -16.29
C GLU A 31 -53.65 -51.46 -16.64
N GLU A 32 -52.94 -50.37 -16.92
CA GLU A 32 -53.33 -49.48 -18.00
C GLU A 32 -52.25 -48.44 -18.26
N SER A 33 -51.78 -48.47 -19.44
CA SER A 33 -51.16 -47.54 -20.36
C SER A 33 -50.41 -46.28 -19.79
N LEU A 34 -49.24 -46.11 -20.33
CA LEU A 34 -48.54 -44.92 -20.76
C LEU A 34 -47.10 -44.75 -20.24
N GLU A 35 -46.20 -45.00 -21.19
CA GLU A 35 -44.82 -44.56 -21.12
C GLU A 35 -44.73 -43.00 -21.01
N PRO A 36 -43.63 -42.37 -20.54
CA PRO A 36 -42.30 -42.89 -20.19
C PRO A 36 -41.73 -42.27 -18.92
N ARG A 37 -41.51 -43.04 -17.88
CA ARG A 37 -40.78 -42.55 -16.69
C ARG A 37 -39.60 -43.44 -16.29
N SER A 38 -39.24 -44.43 -17.12
CA SER A 38 -38.19 -45.38 -16.77
C SER A 38 -36.78 -44.91 -17.10
N ASN A 39 -36.63 -44.02 -18.08
CA ASN A 39 -35.29 -43.56 -18.52
C ASN A 39 -34.60 -42.67 -17.52
N GLY A 40 -35.32 -41.83 -16.75
CA GLY A 40 -34.73 -40.95 -15.78
C GLY A 40 -34.18 -41.66 -14.53
N GLN A 41 -34.93 -42.68 -14.06
CA GLN A 41 -34.50 -43.45 -12.87
C GLN A 41 -33.36 -44.41 -13.19
N ILE A 42 -33.35 -44.99 -14.39
CA ILE A 42 -32.28 -45.88 -14.86
C ILE A 42 -31.00 -45.06 -15.01
N ASN A 43 -31.10 -43.86 -15.59
CA ASN A 43 -29.96 -42.95 -15.74
C ASN A 43 -29.39 -42.50 -14.40
N LEU A 44 -30.24 -42.21 -13.42
CA LEU A 44 -29.79 -41.77 -12.08
C LEU A 44 -29.07 -42.91 -11.33
N LYS A 45 -29.61 -44.15 -11.40
CA LYS A 45 -28.95 -45.30 -10.77
C LYS A 45 -27.62 -45.62 -11.45
N GLN A 46 -27.54 -45.51 -12.77
CA GLN A 46 -26.30 -45.70 -13.52
C GLN A 46 -25.28 -44.61 -13.18
N LEU A 47 -25.72 -43.36 -13.02
CA LEU A 47 -24.86 -42.26 -12.67
C LEU A 47 -24.29 -42.43 -11.26
N ILE A 48 -25.13 -42.86 -10.30
CA ILE A 48 -24.71 -43.13 -8.93
C ILE A 48 -23.70 -44.29 -8.88
N ALA A 49 -23.98 -45.37 -9.62
CA ALA A 49 -23.08 -46.52 -9.70
C ALA A 49 -21.72 -46.14 -10.29
N LYS A 50 -21.73 -45.31 -11.36
CA LYS A 50 -20.51 -44.81 -11.99
C LYS A 50 -19.72 -43.89 -11.05
N LYS A 51 -20.42 -43.08 -10.26
CA LYS A 51 -19.78 -42.18 -9.27
C LYS A 51 -19.12 -43.01 -8.16
N ILE A 52 -19.80 -44.08 -7.69
CA ILE A 52 -19.23 -44.96 -6.67
C ILE A 52 -17.99 -45.69 -7.21
N GLN A 53 -18.06 -46.16 -8.47
CA GLN A 53 -16.92 -46.80 -9.10
C GLN A 53 -15.73 -45.86 -9.24
N LEU A 54 -15.97 -44.62 -9.72
CA LEU A 54 -14.91 -43.62 -9.89
C LEU A 54 -14.30 -43.23 -8.55
N THR A 55 -15.12 -43.17 -7.49
CA THR A 55 -14.61 -42.87 -6.14
C THR A 55 -13.72 -44.02 -5.63
N ALA A 56 -14.11 -45.26 -5.88
CA ALA A 56 -13.30 -46.42 -5.48
C ALA A 56 -11.98 -46.48 -6.26
N GLU A 57 -12.01 -46.19 -7.57
CA GLU A 57 -10.80 -46.12 -8.39
C GLU A 57 -9.87 -44.99 -7.93
N ALA A 58 -10.45 -43.84 -7.54
CA ALA A 58 -9.67 -42.73 -7.02
C ALA A 58 -9.03 -43.08 -5.67
N GLU A 59 -9.73 -43.82 -4.80
CA GLU A 59 -9.18 -44.27 -3.52
C GLU A 59 -8.07 -45.33 -3.71
N GLU A 60 -8.17 -46.15 -4.72
CA GLU A 60 -7.10 -47.10 -5.07
C GLU A 60 -5.85 -46.40 -5.61
N LEU A 61 -6.05 -45.35 -6.40
CA LEU A 61 -4.93 -44.59 -6.99
C LEU A 61 -4.26 -43.66 -5.99
N LYS A 62 -4.96 -43.27 -4.92
CA LYS A 62 -4.48 -42.33 -3.93
C LYS A 62 -3.12 -42.71 -3.28
N PRO A 63 -2.93 -43.96 -2.80
CA PRO A 63 -1.63 -44.30 -2.22
C PRO A 63 -0.51 -44.31 -3.25
N PHE A 64 -0.78 -44.68 -4.49
CA PHE A 64 0.20 -44.65 -5.58
C PHE A 64 0.62 -43.21 -5.89
N PHE A 65 -0.39 -42.33 -6.00
CA PHE A 65 -0.15 -40.91 -6.25
C PHE A 65 0.63 -40.26 -5.09
N MET A 66 0.25 -40.56 -3.84
CA MET A 66 0.94 -40.04 -2.67
C MET A 66 2.39 -40.52 -2.58
N LYS A 67 2.66 -41.76 -3.00
CA LYS A 67 4.02 -42.31 -3.05
C LYS A 67 4.85 -41.58 -4.11
N GLU A 68 4.28 -41.31 -5.28
CA GLU A 68 4.96 -40.59 -6.36
C GLU A 68 5.26 -39.16 -5.98
N VAL A 69 4.29 -38.46 -5.36
CA VAL A 69 4.48 -37.10 -4.86
C VAL A 69 5.56 -37.09 -3.75
N GLY A 70 5.51 -38.09 -2.86
CA GLY A 70 6.52 -38.23 -1.81
C GLY A 70 7.91 -38.40 -2.36
N SER A 71 8.07 -39.25 -3.39
CA SER A 71 9.36 -39.47 -4.04
C SER A 71 9.89 -38.21 -4.68
N HIS A 72 9.03 -37.47 -5.39
CA HIS A 72 9.44 -36.19 -6.00
C HIS A 72 9.78 -35.13 -4.96
N PHE A 73 9.07 -35.13 -3.82
CA PHE A 73 9.36 -34.23 -2.72
C PHE A 73 10.71 -34.58 -2.07
N ASP A 74 10.99 -35.88 -1.88
CA ASP A 74 12.28 -36.32 -1.32
C ASP A 74 13.44 -36.00 -2.26
N ASP A 75 13.25 -36.15 -3.57
CA ASP A 75 14.24 -35.76 -4.58
C ASP A 75 14.47 -34.24 -4.55
N PHE A 76 13.40 -33.47 -4.39
CA PHE A 76 13.49 -32.01 -4.28
C PHE A 76 14.27 -31.61 -3.03
N VAL A 77 13.97 -32.24 -1.88
CA VAL A 77 14.66 -31.94 -0.62
C VAL A 77 16.15 -32.32 -0.71
N THR A 78 16.44 -33.47 -1.33
CA THR A 78 17.82 -33.93 -1.55
C THR A 78 18.60 -32.95 -2.43
N ASN A 79 17.97 -32.48 -3.51
CA ASN A 79 18.56 -31.47 -4.41
C ASN A 79 18.77 -30.14 -3.68
N LEU A 80 17.86 -29.75 -2.79
CA LEU A 80 18.01 -28.55 -1.97
C LEU A 80 19.20 -28.67 -1.00
N ILE A 81 19.32 -29.84 -0.37
CA ILE A 81 20.42 -30.11 0.57
C ILE A 81 21.78 -30.11 -0.17
N GLU A 82 21.84 -30.73 -1.34
CA GLU A 82 23.05 -30.72 -2.18
C GLU A 82 23.41 -29.31 -2.63
N LYS A 83 22.41 -28.53 -3.03
CA LYS A 83 22.61 -27.14 -3.43
C LYS A 83 23.07 -26.27 -2.26
N SER A 84 22.51 -26.49 -1.06
CA SER A 84 22.94 -25.75 0.12
C SER A 84 24.37 -26.12 0.55
N ALA A 85 24.72 -27.39 0.41
CA ALA A 85 26.07 -27.86 0.72
C ALA A 85 27.10 -27.31 -0.28
N SER A 86 26.71 -27.11 -1.54
CA SER A 86 27.61 -26.50 -2.54
C SER A 86 27.73 -24.98 -2.36
N LEU A 87 26.80 -24.36 -1.67
CA LEU A 87 26.80 -22.92 -1.38
C LEU A 87 27.56 -22.57 -0.10
N ASP A 88 27.81 -23.56 0.77
CA ASP A 88 28.56 -23.35 2.02
C ASP A 88 30.04 -23.09 1.77
N ASN A 89 30.50 -23.41 0.56
CA ASN A 89 31.88 -23.11 0.16
C ASN A 89 32.06 -21.70 -0.42
N GLY A 90 31.01 -20.90 -0.46
CA GLY A 90 31.04 -19.54 -1.03
C GLY A 90 30.21 -18.53 -0.27
N GLY A 91 30.37 -18.50 1.01
CA GLY A 91 29.92 -17.44 1.94
C GLY A 91 28.78 -16.53 1.55
N CYS A 92 27.59 -17.03 1.44
CA CYS A 92 26.40 -16.16 1.42
C CYS A 92 25.18 -16.93 1.94
N ALA A 93 24.78 -16.60 3.15
CA ALA A 93 23.62 -17.21 3.79
C ALA A 93 22.34 -16.48 3.41
N VAL A 94 21.57 -17.06 2.75
CA VAL A 94 20.22 -17.36 2.54
C VAL A 94 19.08 -16.67 3.19
N THR A 95 18.23 -16.17 2.42
CA THR A 95 16.86 -15.88 2.76
C THR A 95 15.93 -16.63 1.79
N SER A 96 15.87 -17.93 1.95
CA SER A 96 14.97 -18.73 1.11
C SER A 96 13.77 -19.29 1.88
N PHE A 97 13.59 -18.87 3.15
CA PHE A 97 12.48 -19.39 3.96
C PHE A 97 11.15 -18.69 3.73
N SER A 98 11.14 -17.56 3.05
CA SER A 98 9.89 -16.84 2.77
C SER A 98 9.14 -17.34 1.54
N VAL A 99 9.76 -18.24 0.77
CA VAL A 99 9.17 -18.77 -0.45
C VAL A 99 8.23 -19.95 -0.17
N LEU A 100 8.35 -20.58 1.01
CA LEU A 100 7.59 -21.79 1.33
C LEU A 100 6.20 -21.53 1.90
N GLU A 101 5.84 -20.28 2.18
CA GLU A 101 4.53 -19.97 2.78
C GLU A 101 3.47 -19.51 1.79
N GLY A 102 3.70 -19.63 0.51
CA GLY A 102 2.73 -19.09 -0.43
C GLY A 102 2.69 -19.75 -1.78
N GLU A 103 1.96 -20.81 -1.85
CA GLU A 103 1.11 -21.17 -2.97
C GLU A 103 1.59 -21.20 -4.41
N ASN A 104 1.29 -22.30 -5.00
CA ASN A 104 1.01 -22.59 -6.41
C ASN A 104 2.20 -22.82 -7.32
N ASN A 105 2.34 -24.07 -7.64
CA ASN A 105 3.39 -24.70 -8.42
C ASN A 105 3.51 -24.26 -9.88
N HIS A 106 2.63 -23.37 -10.37
CA HIS A 106 2.74 -22.89 -11.75
C HIS A 106 3.72 -21.72 -11.92
N ARG A 107 4.17 -21.13 -10.82
CA ARG A 107 5.07 -19.99 -10.87
C ARG A 107 6.56 -20.33 -10.71
N ALA A 108 6.87 -21.60 -10.45
CA ALA A 108 8.24 -22.02 -10.16
C ALA A 108 9.16 -22.09 -11.39
N LYS A 109 8.59 -22.12 -12.60
CA LYS A 109 9.36 -22.27 -13.82
C LYS A 109 10.01 -20.97 -14.32
N ASP A 110 9.49 -19.83 -13.90
CA ASP A 110 10.01 -18.52 -14.34
C ASP A 110 11.09 -17.97 -13.39
N LEU A 111 11.38 -18.67 -12.31
CA LEU A 111 12.35 -18.25 -11.31
C LEU A 111 13.81 -18.64 -11.65
N ARG A 112 14.09 -19.00 -12.91
CA ARG A 112 15.43 -19.40 -13.35
C ARG A 112 16.32 -18.26 -13.80
N ALA A 113 15.95 -17.00 -13.54
CA ALA A 113 16.91 -15.92 -13.64
C ALA A 113 17.89 -16.01 -12.46
N PRO A 114 19.19 -15.80 -12.67
CA PRO A 114 20.12 -15.84 -11.56
C PRO A 114 19.71 -14.81 -10.51
N PRO A 115 19.88 -15.11 -9.22
CA PRO A 115 19.51 -14.17 -8.16
C PRO A 115 20.47 -12.98 -8.17
N GLU A 116 20.31 -12.13 -9.15
CA GLU A 116 20.84 -10.78 -9.06
C GLU A 116 20.10 -10.11 -7.93
N HIS A 117 20.87 -9.57 -7.01
CA HIS A 117 20.41 -9.01 -5.74
C HIS A 117 19.38 -7.91 -5.95
N GLY A 118 18.10 -8.24 -5.91
CA GLY A 118 17.07 -7.23 -6.13
C GLY A 118 15.66 -7.83 -6.06
N LYS A 119 14.67 -6.96 -6.17
CA LYS A 119 13.27 -7.35 -6.15
C LYS A 119 12.94 -8.17 -7.40
N ILE A 120 12.23 -9.29 -7.20
CA ILE A 120 11.72 -10.13 -8.27
C ILE A 120 10.26 -9.73 -8.54
N PHE A 121 9.97 -9.34 -9.79
CA PHE A 121 8.63 -8.97 -10.21
C PHE A 121 7.93 -10.19 -10.82
N VAL A 122 6.73 -10.50 -10.32
CA VAL A 122 5.92 -11.65 -10.72
C VAL A 122 4.50 -11.18 -10.99
N ILE A 123 3.82 -11.76 -11.97
CA ILE A 123 2.40 -11.44 -12.21
C ILE A 123 1.58 -11.94 -11.02
N ARG A 124 0.93 -11.01 -10.32
CA ARG A 124 0.04 -11.33 -9.19
C ARG A 124 -0.99 -10.23 -9.01
N ARG A 125 -2.17 -10.64 -8.56
CA ARG A 125 -3.29 -9.73 -8.33
C ARG A 125 -3.12 -9.02 -6.99
N SER A 126 -3.78 -7.89 -6.85
CA SER A 126 -3.89 -7.20 -5.56
C SER A 126 -4.68 -8.06 -4.57
N LEU A 127 -4.24 -8.08 -3.31
CA LEU A 127 -4.85 -8.93 -2.29
C LEU A 127 -6.32 -8.59 -2.07
N LEU A 128 -6.68 -7.31 -2.05
CA LEU A 128 -8.07 -6.90 -1.82
C LEU A 128 -8.98 -7.30 -2.99
N ASP A 129 -8.47 -7.33 -4.23
CA ASP A 129 -9.23 -7.83 -5.38
C ASP A 129 -9.60 -9.30 -5.18
N GLU A 130 -8.68 -10.11 -4.65
CA GLU A 130 -8.95 -11.51 -4.33
C GLU A 130 -9.94 -11.64 -3.18
N LEU A 131 -9.78 -10.84 -2.13
CA LEU A 131 -10.66 -10.89 -0.96
C LEU A 131 -12.09 -10.44 -1.29
N LEU A 132 -12.26 -9.46 -2.18
CA LEU A 132 -13.59 -8.98 -2.56
C LEU A 132 -14.37 -9.98 -3.41
N GLU A 133 -13.75 -11.04 -3.90
CA GLU A 133 -14.45 -12.15 -4.52
C GLU A 133 -15.21 -13.00 -3.48
N VAL A 134 -14.79 -12.95 -2.21
CA VAL A 134 -15.50 -13.62 -1.10
C VAL A 134 -16.72 -12.78 -0.71
N ASP A 135 -17.89 -13.40 -0.69
CA ASP A 135 -19.17 -12.71 -0.45
C ASP A 135 -19.19 -11.98 0.89
N HIS A 136 -18.63 -12.59 1.94
CA HIS A 136 -18.63 -12.01 3.29
C HIS A 136 -17.83 -10.69 3.33
N ILE A 137 -16.70 -10.63 2.64
CA ILE A 137 -15.84 -9.44 2.62
C ILE A 137 -16.46 -8.38 1.70
N ARG A 138 -17.03 -8.80 0.57
CA ARG A 138 -17.73 -7.88 -0.34
C ARG A 138 -18.94 -7.22 0.36
N THR A 139 -19.60 -7.93 1.26
CA THR A 139 -20.69 -7.37 2.05
C THR A 139 -20.21 -6.25 2.96
N ILE A 140 -19.02 -6.38 3.57
CA ILE A 140 -18.43 -5.31 4.38
C ILE A 140 -18.18 -4.07 3.52
N TYR A 141 -17.68 -4.25 2.30
CA TYR A 141 -17.51 -3.16 1.33
C TYR A 141 -18.86 -2.49 1.01
N HIS A 142 -19.92 -3.29 0.79
CA HIS A 142 -21.27 -2.75 0.55
C HIS A 142 -21.78 -1.96 1.75
N MET A 143 -21.46 -2.38 2.98
CA MET A 143 -21.85 -1.65 4.20
C MET A 143 -21.20 -0.27 4.24
N PHE A 144 -19.93 -0.14 3.81
CA PHE A 144 -19.26 1.16 3.73
C PHE A 144 -19.91 2.06 2.69
N ILE A 145 -20.35 1.51 1.54
CA ILE A 145 -21.10 2.27 0.53
C ILE A 145 -22.43 2.74 1.10
N ALA A 146 -23.14 1.87 1.83
CA ALA A 146 -24.41 2.22 2.47
C ALA A 146 -24.24 3.38 3.47
N LEU A 147 -23.15 3.35 4.26
CA LEU A 147 -22.84 4.43 5.19
C LEU A 147 -22.57 5.75 4.46
N LEU A 148 -21.87 5.70 3.33
CA LEU A 148 -21.64 6.89 2.51
C LEU A 148 -22.97 7.47 1.99
N ILE A 149 -23.85 6.61 1.48
CA ILE A 149 -25.17 7.04 1.01
C ILE A 149 -25.95 7.70 2.16
N LEU A 150 -25.91 7.11 3.36
CA LEU A 150 -26.59 7.68 4.53
C LEU A 150 -25.97 9.02 4.96
N PHE A 151 -24.65 9.18 4.87
CA PHE A 151 -23.99 10.46 5.14
C PHE A 151 -24.47 11.54 4.17
N ILE A 152 -24.56 11.21 2.87
CA ILE A 152 -25.03 12.15 1.84
C ILE A 152 -26.48 12.52 2.10
N LEU A 153 -27.35 11.53 2.34
CA LEU A 153 -28.77 11.76 2.63
C LEU A 153 -28.96 12.59 3.91
N SER A 154 -28.20 12.28 4.95
CA SER A 154 -28.23 13.02 6.21
C SER A 154 -27.87 14.49 6.00
N THR A 155 -26.83 14.75 5.19
CA THR A 155 -26.42 16.11 4.85
C THR A 155 -27.53 16.86 4.16
N LEU A 156 -28.14 16.25 3.13
CA LEU A 156 -29.20 16.87 2.35
C LEU A 156 -30.47 17.14 3.20
N VAL A 157 -30.86 16.15 4.02
CA VAL A 157 -32.05 16.26 4.85
C VAL A 157 -31.88 17.31 5.94
N VAL A 158 -30.72 17.30 6.64
CA VAL A 158 -30.45 18.27 7.72
C VAL A 158 -30.39 19.69 7.15
N ASP A 159 -29.72 19.88 6.01
CA ASP A 159 -29.63 21.20 5.39
C ASP A 159 -31.02 21.72 4.94
N TYR A 160 -31.87 20.82 4.42
CA TYR A 160 -33.23 21.19 4.02
C TYR A 160 -34.07 21.57 5.23
N ILE A 161 -33.97 20.82 6.34
CA ILE A 161 -34.73 21.12 7.56
C ILE A 161 -34.26 22.43 8.19
N ASP A 162 -32.94 22.65 8.27
CA ASP A 162 -32.38 23.82 8.95
C ASP A 162 -32.51 25.12 8.13
N GLU A 163 -32.32 25.04 6.81
CA GLU A 163 -32.28 26.23 5.95
C GLU A 163 -33.47 26.34 4.97
N GLY A 164 -34.28 25.29 4.89
CA GLY A 164 -35.44 25.25 4.01
C GLY A 164 -35.13 25.09 2.53
N ARG A 165 -33.87 24.84 2.20
CA ARG A 165 -33.41 24.62 0.81
C ARG A 165 -32.26 23.62 0.79
N LEU A 166 -32.03 23.03 -0.37
CA LEU A 166 -30.87 22.14 -0.56
C LEU A 166 -29.62 23.00 -0.72
N VAL A 167 -28.76 22.97 0.32
CA VAL A 167 -27.51 23.70 0.32
C VAL A 167 -26.39 22.69 0.08
N LEU A 168 -25.83 22.72 -1.14
CA LEU A 168 -24.67 21.92 -1.52
C LEU A 168 -23.44 22.81 -1.46
N GLU A 169 -22.89 22.98 -0.27
CA GLU A 169 -21.72 23.82 -0.05
C GLU A 169 -20.47 22.96 -0.05
N PHE A 170 -19.67 23.11 -1.10
CA PHE A 170 -18.37 22.46 -1.21
C PHE A 170 -17.23 23.46 -0.95
N ASN A 171 -17.44 24.36 -0.01
CA ASN A 171 -16.50 25.44 0.28
C ASN A 171 -15.15 24.91 0.76
N LEU A 172 -15.15 23.89 1.64
CA LEU A 172 -13.92 23.29 2.14
C LEU A 172 -13.14 22.63 0.99
N MET A 173 -13.83 21.91 0.11
CA MET A 173 -13.21 21.25 -1.04
C MET A 173 -12.66 22.27 -2.03
N SER A 174 -13.45 23.30 -2.35
CA SER A 174 -13.04 24.38 -3.25
C SER A 174 -11.82 25.12 -2.71
N TYR A 175 -11.81 25.37 -1.39
CA TYR A 175 -10.67 26.01 -0.73
C TYR A 175 -9.43 25.11 -0.81
N ALA A 176 -9.58 23.85 -0.45
CA ALA A 176 -8.43 22.92 -0.35
C ALA A 176 -7.77 22.71 -1.70
N PHE A 177 -8.54 22.69 -2.80
CA PHE A 177 -8.04 22.48 -4.15
C PHE A 177 -7.89 23.78 -4.94
N GLY A 178 -7.83 24.91 -4.26
CA GLY A 178 -7.61 26.20 -4.91
C GLY A 178 -6.27 26.25 -5.64
N LYS A 179 -6.19 27.09 -6.67
CA LYS A 179 -4.98 27.27 -7.50
C LYS A 179 -4.49 25.96 -8.09
N LEU A 180 -5.40 25.06 -8.45
CA LEU A 180 -5.04 23.74 -9.01
C LEU A 180 -4.26 23.88 -10.32
N THR A 181 -4.52 24.94 -11.11
CA THR A 181 -3.77 25.22 -12.34
C THR A 181 -2.27 25.40 -12.06
N VAL A 182 -1.93 26.14 -11.01
CA VAL A 182 -0.52 26.33 -10.62
C VAL A 182 0.11 24.97 -10.24
N ALA A 183 -0.63 24.16 -9.47
CA ALA A 183 -0.16 22.81 -9.09
C ALA A 183 0.07 21.94 -10.31
N MET A 184 -0.83 21.98 -11.29
CA MET A 184 -0.71 21.17 -12.52
C MET A 184 0.48 21.63 -13.37
N TRP A 185 0.69 22.93 -13.53
CA TRP A 185 1.85 23.45 -14.25
C TRP A 185 3.16 23.09 -13.56
N THR A 186 3.18 23.15 -12.23
CA THR A 186 4.34 22.73 -11.44
C THR A 186 4.62 21.24 -11.65
N TRP A 187 3.57 20.41 -11.63
CA TRP A 187 3.71 18.98 -11.89
C TRP A 187 4.26 18.72 -13.29
N CYS A 188 3.72 19.39 -14.31
CA CYS A 188 4.21 19.23 -15.69
C CYS A 188 5.69 19.58 -15.79
N THR A 189 6.10 20.69 -15.18
CA THR A 189 7.50 21.12 -15.17
C THR A 189 8.40 20.09 -14.48
N MET A 190 7.99 19.63 -13.30
CA MET A 190 8.72 18.59 -12.57
C MET A 190 8.85 17.32 -13.38
N PHE A 191 7.77 16.88 -14.01
CA PHE A 191 7.75 15.65 -14.80
C PHE A 191 8.68 15.76 -16.02
N LEU A 192 8.60 16.86 -16.76
CA LEU A 192 9.45 17.06 -17.95
C LEU A 192 10.93 17.15 -17.54
N CYS A 193 11.24 17.84 -16.44
CA CYS A 193 12.62 17.92 -15.95
C CYS A 193 13.12 16.53 -15.52
N THR A 194 12.29 15.74 -14.85
CA THR A 194 12.66 14.40 -14.41
C THR A 194 12.80 13.44 -15.59
N LEU A 195 11.98 13.60 -16.63
CA LEU A 195 12.08 12.79 -17.85
C LEU A 195 13.37 13.07 -18.60
N THR A 196 13.81 14.33 -18.67
CA THR A 196 14.93 14.73 -19.52
C THR A 196 16.27 14.73 -18.80
N VAL A 197 16.41 15.46 -17.70
CA VAL A 197 17.73 15.72 -17.10
C VAL A 197 18.39 14.44 -16.56
N PRO A 198 17.76 13.61 -15.71
CA PRO A 198 18.43 12.40 -15.23
C PRO A 198 18.78 11.44 -16.36
N TYR A 199 17.89 11.28 -17.35
CA TYR A 199 18.12 10.36 -18.45
C TYR A 199 19.30 10.80 -19.31
N PHE A 200 19.33 12.05 -19.77
CA PHE A 200 20.40 12.53 -20.65
C PHE A 200 21.72 12.68 -19.91
N LEU A 201 21.67 13.07 -18.63
CA LEU A 201 22.86 13.13 -17.79
C LEU A 201 23.49 11.74 -17.61
N PHE A 202 22.66 10.73 -17.32
CA PHE A 202 23.12 9.34 -17.22
C PHE A 202 23.65 8.83 -18.55
N GLN A 203 22.94 9.07 -19.63
CA GLN A 203 23.34 8.63 -20.97
C GLN A 203 24.70 9.22 -21.35
N ARG A 204 24.89 10.52 -21.11
CA ARG A 204 26.16 11.19 -21.40
C ARG A 204 27.30 10.61 -20.57
N TRP A 205 27.06 10.41 -19.29
CA TRP A 205 28.05 9.81 -18.40
C TRP A 205 28.41 8.39 -18.86
N ALA A 206 27.42 7.58 -19.17
CA ALA A 206 27.62 6.19 -19.56
C ALA A 206 28.44 6.07 -20.86
N ARG A 207 28.17 6.91 -21.82
CA ARG A 207 28.88 6.92 -23.11
C ARG A 207 30.30 7.45 -22.98
N GLY A 208 30.55 8.37 -22.07
CA GLY A 208 31.86 9.00 -21.92
C GLY A 208 32.75 8.35 -20.85
N TYR A 209 32.23 7.41 -20.06
CA TYR A 209 32.97 6.86 -18.93
C TYR A 209 34.24 6.14 -19.35
N ASP A 210 34.16 5.27 -20.36
CA ASP A 210 35.31 4.49 -20.86
C ASP A 210 36.28 5.36 -21.66
N ARG A 211 35.81 6.43 -22.25
CA ARG A 211 36.63 7.32 -23.08
C ARG A 211 37.41 8.34 -22.27
N SER A 212 37.03 8.55 -21.03
CA SER A 212 37.65 9.57 -20.18
C SER A 212 39.03 9.13 -19.71
N SER A 213 39.98 10.07 -19.70
CA SER A 213 41.33 9.86 -19.16
C SER A 213 41.29 9.81 -17.63
N HIS A 214 40.32 10.47 -17.01
CA HIS A 214 40.11 10.49 -15.56
C HIS A 214 38.68 10.07 -15.23
N PRO A 215 38.36 8.78 -15.26
CA PRO A 215 36.98 8.32 -15.04
C PRO A 215 36.40 8.72 -13.69
N LEU A 216 37.22 8.76 -12.63
CA LEU A 216 36.74 9.12 -11.29
C LEU A 216 36.29 10.58 -11.24
N VAL A 217 37.09 11.49 -11.79
CA VAL A 217 36.76 12.92 -11.84
C VAL A 217 35.49 13.15 -12.68
N TYR A 218 35.43 12.48 -13.82
CA TYR A 218 34.28 12.53 -14.72
C TYR A 218 32.98 12.05 -14.02
N SER A 219 33.07 10.94 -13.28
CA SER A 219 31.95 10.37 -12.53
C SER A 219 31.52 11.29 -11.38
N VAL A 220 32.48 11.85 -10.64
CA VAL A 220 32.19 12.77 -9.53
C VAL A 220 31.50 14.03 -10.06
N PHE A 221 31.95 14.55 -11.21
CA PHE A 221 31.30 15.73 -11.82
C PHE A 221 29.85 15.45 -12.19
N HIS A 222 29.57 14.31 -12.84
CA HIS A 222 28.20 13.94 -13.22
C HIS A 222 27.34 13.65 -12.00
N CYS A 223 27.90 13.03 -10.95
CA CYS A 223 27.21 12.81 -9.68
C CYS A 223 26.84 14.14 -9.04
N PHE A 224 27.75 15.10 -9.05
CA PHE A 224 27.51 16.45 -8.53
C PHE A 224 26.36 17.13 -9.30
N LEU A 225 26.36 17.03 -10.62
CA LEU A 225 25.29 17.60 -11.44
C LEU A 225 23.94 16.95 -11.10
N PHE A 226 23.93 15.64 -10.89
CA PHE A 226 22.71 14.92 -10.54
C PHE A 226 22.19 15.34 -9.15
N VAL A 227 23.08 15.50 -8.18
CA VAL A 227 22.72 15.97 -6.82
C VAL A 227 22.19 17.41 -6.89
N VAL A 228 22.81 18.28 -7.69
CA VAL A 228 22.31 19.66 -7.89
C VAL A 228 20.90 19.63 -8.49
N PHE A 229 20.65 18.77 -9.46
CA PHE A 229 19.30 18.61 -10.01
C PHE A 229 18.31 18.12 -8.97
N GLN A 230 18.64 17.07 -8.23
CA GLN A 230 17.74 16.48 -7.22
C GLN A 230 17.40 17.49 -6.12
N VAL A 231 18.41 18.18 -5.58
CA VAL A 231 18.21 19.13 -4.48
C VAL A 231 17.63 20.44 -5.01
N GLY A 232 18.20 21.00 -6.08
CA GLY A 232 17.81 22.32 -6.59
C GLY A 232 16.50 22.29 -7.37
N VAL A 233 16.46 21.56 -8.46
CA VAL A 233 15.31 21.59 -9.37
C VAL A 233 14.11 20.84 -8.77
N LEU A 234 14.29 19.61 -8.31
CA LEU A 234 13.20 18.83 -7.75
C LEU A 234 12.93 19.12 -6.27
N GLY A 235 13.95 19.51 -5.52
CA GLY A 235 13.79 19.83 -4.09
C GLY A 235 13.29 21.25 -3.87
N LEU A 236 14.13 22.23 -4.15
CA LEU A 236 13.84 23.64 -3.85
C LEU A 236 12.85 24.28 -4.82
N GLY A 237 12.80 23.85 -6.07
CA GLY A 237 11.90 24.41 -7.09
C GLY A 237 10.43 24.32 -6.71
N PRO A 238 9.87 23.10 -6.56
CA PRO A 238 8.47 22.97 -6.17
C PRO A 238 8.16 23.55 -4.81
N LEU A 239 9.09 23.46 -3.87
CA LEU A 239 8.94 24.09 -2.53
C LEU A 239 8.80 25.61 -2.67
N TYR A 240 9.63 26.24 -3.50
CA TYR A 240 9.54 27.67 -3.77
C TYR A 240 8.17 28.03 -4.36
N VAL A 241 7.70 27.27 -5.34
CA VAL A 241 6.41 27.52 -6.00
C VAL A 241 5.27 27.41 -4.97
N VAL A 242 5.28 26.36 -4.14
CA VAL A 242 4.27 26.14 -3.13
C VAL A 242 4.20 27.32 -2.14
N LEU A 243 5.35 27.82 -1.70
CA LEU A 243 5.41 28.90 -0.72
C LEU A 243 5.13 30.26 -1.37
N ALA A 244 5.68 30.53 -2.55
CA ALA A 244 5.55 31.83 -3.23
C ALA A 244 4.09 32.07 -3.68
N TYR A 245 3.42 31.06 -4.23
CA TYR A 245 2.03 31.17 -4.69
C TYR A 245 1.02 30.84 -3.59
N THR A 246 1.48 30.52 -2.38
CA THR A 246 0.63 30.20 -1.22
C THR A 246 -0.48 29.22 -1.57
N LEU A 247 -0.10 28.06 -2.10
CA LEU A 247 -1.06 27.03 -2.51
C LEU A 247 -1.84 26.51 -1.31
N PRO A 248 -3.14 26.20 -1.48
CA PRO A 248 -3.94 25.58 -0.41
C PRO A 248 -3.50 24.16 -0.09
N PRO A 249 -3.93 23.60 1.05
CA PRO A 249 -3.37 22.33 1.56
C PRO A 249 -3.43 21.15 0.59
N ALA A 250 -4.54 20.92 -0.12
CA ALA A 250 -4.65 19.77 -1.03
C ALA A 250 -3.76 19.96 -2.26
N SER A 251 -3.69 21.18 -2.81
CA SER A 251 -2.81 21.49 -3.94
C SER A 251 -1.34 21.35 -3.53
N ARG A 252 -1.00 21.78 -2.31
CA ARG A 252 0.36 21.56 -1.76
C ARG A 252 0.67 20.08 -1.67
N CYS A 253 -0.27 19.30 -1.15
CA CYS A 253 -0.10 17.85 -0.98
C CYS A 253 0.19 17.17 -2.32
N ILE A 254 -0.55 17.54 -3.38
CA ILE A 254 -0.33 17.01 -4.73
C ILE A 254 1.11 17.29 -5.18
N VAL A 255 1.55 18.55 -5.06
CA VAL A 255 2.88 18.97 -5.52
C VAL A 255 3.98 18.27 -4.72
N ILE A 256 3.86 18.24 -3.40
CA ILE A 256 4.90 17.69 -2.52
C ILE A 256 4.98 16.16 -2.65
N CYS A 257 3.84 15.46 -2.73
CA CYS A 257 3.85 14.01 -2.92
C CYS A 257 4.48 13.64 -4.27
N GLU A 258 4.18 14.40 -5.33
CA GLU A 258 4.79 14.18 -6.63
C GLU A 258 6.28 14.52 -6.64
N GLN A 259 6.68 15.58 -5.93
CA GLN A 259 8.10 15.91 -5.74
C GLN A 259 8.85 14.72 -5.14
N ILE A 260 8.33 14.16 -4.06
CA ILE A 260 8.96 13.02 -3.37
C ILE A 260 9.00 11.81 -4.32
N ARG A 261 7.89 11.52 -4.99
CA ARG A 261 7.81 10.39 -5.93
C ARG A 261 8.84 10.51 -7.05
N LEU A 262 8.94 11.68 -7.67
CA LEU A 262 9.87 11.89 -8.80
C LEU A 262 11.34 11.88 -8.33
N ILE A 263 11.64 12.39 -7.14
CA ILE A 263 12.99 12.29 -6.55
C ILE A 263 13.35 10.81 -6.37
N MET A 264 12.43 10.02 -5.81
CA MET A 264 12.66 8.58 -5.61
C MET A 264 12.81 7.83 -6.92
N LYS A 265 12.00 8.18 -7.94
CA LYS A 265 12.08 7.57 -9.27
C LYS A 265 13.42 7.86 -9.95
N ALA A 266 13.86 9.11 -9.95
CA ALA A 266 15.14 9.51 -10.55
C ALA A 266 16.31 8.81 -9.83
N HIS A 267 16.28 8.77 -8.51
CA HIS A 267 17.28 8.06 -7.72
C HIS A 267 17.34 6.58 -8.09
N SER A 268 16.18 5.93 -8.20
CA SER A 268 16.07 4.51 -8.54
C SER A 268 16.66 4.21 -9.90
N PHE A 269 16.36 5.05 -10.89
CA PHE A 269 16.87 4.89 -12.25
C PHE A 269 18.40 4.93 -12.26
N VAL A 270 18.99 5.95 -11.64
CA VAL A 270 20.44 6.12 -11.57
C VAL A 270 21.07 4.99 -10.75
N ARG A 271 20.50 4.67 -9.59
CA ARG A 271 21.01 3.64 -8.67
C ARG A 271 21.05 2.25 -9.30
N GLU A 272 20.07 1.92 -10.14
CA GLU A 272 20.00 0.60 -10.80
C GLU A 272 20.93 0.53 -12.03
N ASN A 273 21.12 1.63 -12.75
CA ASN A 273 21.82 1.59 -14.02
C ASN A 273 23.32 1.91 -13.93
N VAL A 274 23.76 2.65 -12.93
CA VAL A 274 25.18 2.99 -12.75
C VAL A 274 26.02 1.72 -12.55
N PRO A 275 25.67 0.77 -11.67
CA PRO A 275 26.46 -0.46 -11.53
C PRO A 275 26.54 -1.28 -12.82
N ARG A 276 25.49 -1.28 -13.63
CA ARG A 276 25.48 -2.00 -14.92
C ARG A 276 26.52 -1.43 -15.88
N VAL A 277 26.65 -0.10 -15.94
CA VAL A 277 27.67 0.56 -16.77
C VAL A 277 29.08 0.26 -16.21
N LEU A 278 29.26 0.31 -14.89
CA LEU A 278 30.55 0.03 -14.27
C LEU A 278 30.99 -1.41 -14.52
N ASN A 279 30.09 -2.37 -14.43
CA ASN A 279 30.38 -3.78 -14.69
C ASN A 279 30.68 -4.03 -16.16
N SER A 280 29.93 -3.37 -17.05
CA SER A 280 30.17 -3.44 -18.50
C SER A 280 31.57 -2.90 -18.86
N ALA A 281 31.99 -1.84 -18.21
CA ALA A 281 33.33 -1.26 -18.40
C ALA A 281 34.43 -2.21 -17.91
N LYS A 282 34.22 -2.89 -16.77
CA LYS A 282 35.17 -3.88 -16.23
C LYS A 282 35.31 -5.07 -17.17
N GLU A 283 34.24 -5.51 -17.79
CA GLU A 283 34.21 -6.66 -18.70
C GLU A 283 34.65 -6.29 -20.11
N LYS A 284 34.94 -5.01 -20.35
CA LYS A 284 35.33 -4.46 -21.67
C LYS A 284 34.33 -4.82 -22.76
N SER A 285 33.04 -4.78 -22.40
CA SER A 285 31.95 -5.02 -23.34
C SER A 285 31.88 -3.91 -24.38
N ARG A 286 31.59 -4.27 -25.63
CA ARG A 286 31.49 -3.31 -26.73
C ARG A 286 30.26 -2.41 -26.66
N SER A 287 29.20 -2.88 -25.98
CA SER A 287 27.95 -2.15 -25.87
C SER A 287 27.74 -1.63 -24.46
N VAL A 288 27.45 -0.33 -24.34
CA VAL A 288 27.12 0.29 -23.07
C VAL A 288 25.63 0.06 -22.80
N PRO A 289 25.25 -0.50 -21.66
CA PRO A 289 23.85 -0.79 -21.37
C PRO A 289 23.10 0.47 -20.94
N VAL A 290 22.54 1.19 -21.89
CA VAL A 290 21.73 2.40 -21.63
C VAL A 290 20.27 2.07 -21.99
N PRO A 291 19.34 2.17 -21.03
CA PRO A 291 17.92 1.96 -21.32
C PRO A 291 17.38 2.98 -22.32
N THR A 292 16.31 2.62 -23.02
CA THR A 292 15.65 3.55 -23.96
C THR A 292 14.81 4.58 -23.21
N VAL A 293 14.51 5.68 -23.88
CA VAL A 293 13.62 6.72 -23.33
C VAL A 293 12.23 6.11 -23.00
N ASN A 294 11.75 5.21 -23.85
CA ASN A 294 10.44 4.57 -23.64
C ASN A 294 10.41 3.73 -22.36
N GLN A 295 11.50 3.02 -22.06
CA GLN A 295 11.62 2.24 -20.83
C GLN A 295 11.61 3.14 -19.59
N TYR A 296 12.32 4.25 -19.64
CA TYR A 296 12.34 5.22 -18.54
C TYR A 296 10.99 5.91 -18.39
N LEU A 297 10.35 6.30 -19.49
CA LEU A 297 9.03 6.93 -19.47
C LEU A 297 7.98 5.98 -18.87
N TYR A 298 8.01 4.71 -19.27
CA TYR A 298 7.12 3.70 -18.68
C TYR A 298 7.34 3.60 -17.17
N PHE A 299 8.62 3.57 -16.74
CA PHE A 299 8.96 3.51 -15.32
C PHE A 299 8.42 4.72 -14.56
N LEU A 300 8.48 5.92 -15.14
CA LEU A 300 7.99 7.14 -14.46
C LEU A 300 6.49 7.07 -14.17
N PHE A 301 5.71 6.36 -14.96
CA PHE A 301 4.28 6.16 -14.72
C PHE A 301 3.94 4.87 -13.98
N ALA A 302 4.83 3.87 -14.00
CA ALA A 302 4.56 2.55 -13.42
C ALA A 302 4.35 2.65 -11.91
N PRO A 303 3.43 1.84 -11.34
CA PRO A 303 3.18 1.86 -9.88
C PRO A 303 4.24 1.07 -9.10
N THR A 304 5.49 1.44 -9.29
CA THR A 304 6.64 0.87 -8.56
C THR A 304 7.71 1.94 -8.43
N LEU A 305 8.53 1.83 -7.40
CA LEU A 305 9.65 2.75 -7.20
C LEU A 305 11.00 2.08 -7.49
N ILE A 306 10.99 0.80 -7.90
CA ILE A 306 12.22 0.06 -8.24
C ILE A 306 12.30 -0.05 -9.76
N TYR A 307 13.41 0.45 -10.33
CA TYR A 307 13.60 0.45 -11.77
C TYR A 307 13.96 -0.93 -12.30
N ARG A 308 13.31 -1.32 -13.40
CA ARG A 308 13.68 -2.46 -14.25
C ARG A 308 13.46 -2.05 -15.72
N ASP A 309 14.25 -2.61 -16.61
CA ASP A 309 14.08 -2.36 -18.06
C ASP A 309 12.72 -2.88 -18.54
N ASN A 310 12.32 -4.05 -18.05
CA ASN A 310 11.06 -4.68 -18.42
C ASN A 310 10.38 -5.23 -17.18
N TYR A 311 9.06 -5.12 -17.15
CA TYR A 311 8.22 -5.64 -16.08
C TYR A 311 7.28 -6.70 -16.63
N PRO A 312 6.87 -7.69 -15.82
CA PRO A 312 5.81 -8.61 -16.25
C PRO A 312 4.55 -7.83 -16.59
N ARG A 313 3.94 -8.16 -17.74
CA ARG A 313 2.76 -7.43 -18.23
C ARG A 313 1.58 -8.36 -18.39
N THR A 314 0.40 -7.85 -18.10
CA THR A 314 -0.86 -8.53 -18.40
C THR A 314 -1.16 -8.42 -19.89
N PRO A 315 -1.93 -9.37 -20.47
CA PRO A 315 -2.14 -9.38 -21.92
C PRO A 315 -3.00 -8.24 -22.46
N THR A 316 -3.98 -7.75 -21.68
CA THR A 316 -4.94 -6.73 -22.14
C THR A 316 -5.25 -5.73 -21.04
N VAL A 317 -5.81 -4.57 -21.44
CA VAL A 317 -6.30 -3.54 -20.52
C VAL A 317 -7.81 -3.72 -20.35
N ARG A 318 -8.26 -3.91 -19.12
CA ARG A 318 -9.69 -3.99 -18.78
C ARG A 318 -10.19 -2.60 -18.43
N TRP A 319 -10.67 -1.86 -19.43
CA TRP A 319 -11.07 -0.46 -19.23
C TRP A 319 -12.24 -0.32 -18.26
N GLY A 320 -13.15 -1.30 -18.20
CA GLY A 320 -14.21 -1.31 -17.19
C GLY A 320 -13.67 -1.33 -15.76
N TYR A 321 -12.60 -2.12 -15.54
CA TYR A 321 -11.91 -2.16 -14.25
C TYR A 321 -11.28 -0.81 -13.92
N VAL A 322 -10.63 -0.17 -14.89
CA VAL A 322 -9.99 1.15 -14.70
C VAL A 322 -11.05 2.19 -14.29
N ILE A 323 -12.18 2.23 -15.02
CA ILE A 323 -13.27 3.17 -14.71
C ILE A 323 -13.81 2.91 -13.31
N MET A 324 -14.02 1.64 -12.94
CA MET A 324 -14.50 1.28 -11.61
C MET A 324 -13.51 1.73 -10.52
N GLN A 325 -12.21 1.53 -10.73
CA GLN A 325 -11.20 1.93 -9.74
C GLN A 325 -11.19 3.46 -9.57
N PHE A 326 -11.23 4.23 -10.66
CA PHE A 326 -11.29 5.68 -10.56
C PHE A 326 -12.60 6.17 -9.93
N ALA A 327 -13.72 5.50 -10.22
CA ALA A 327 -15.01 5.81 -9.57
C ALA A 327 -14.92 5.61 -8.06
N GLN A 328 -14.24 4.53 -7.62
CA GLN A 328 -14.00 4.27 -6.20
C GLN A 328 -13.09 5.32 -5.57
N VAL A 329 -12.08 5.81 -6.29
CA VAL A 329 -11.23 6.91 -5.82
C VAL A 329 -12.08 8.16 -5.56
N PHE A 330 -12.94 8.52 -6.51
CA PHE A 330 -13.85 9.66 -6.36
C PHE A 330 -14.83 9.46 -5.20
N GLY A 331 -15.37 8.24 -5.06
CA GLY A 331 -16.24 7.89 -3.94
C GLY A 331 -15.56 8.06 -2.60
N CYS A 332 -14.33 7.58 -2.47
CA CYS A 332 -13.52 7.74 -1.26
C CYS A 332 -13.20 9.20 -0.99
N PHE A 333 -12.94 9.97 -2.05
CA PHE A 333 -12.68 11.40 -1.95
C PHE A 333 -13.87 12.12 -1.31
N PHE A 334 -15.09 11.86 -1.80
CA PHE A 334 -16.31 12.44 -1.23
C PHE A 334 -16.56 11.94 0.18
N TYR A 335 -16.27 10.67 0.45
CA TYR A 335 -16.40 10.10 1.79
C TYR A 335 -15.49 10.82 2.78
N VAL A 336 -14.22 11.04 2.42
CA VAL A 336 -13.27 11.79 3.26
C VAL A 336 -13.78 13.22 3.47
N TYR A 337 -14.32 13.86 2.42
CA TYR A 337 -14.91 15.19 2.53
C TYR A 337 -16.04 15.21 3.58
N TYR A 338 -16.95 14.24 3.53
CA TYR A 338 -18.06 14.18 4.48
C TYR A 338 -17.59 13.86 5.90
N VAL A 339 -16.55 13.03 6.05
CA VAL A 339 -15.94 12.76 7.37
C VAL A 339 -15.39 14.06 7.95
N PHE A 340 -14.64 14.84 7.15
CA PHE A 340 -14.11 16.13 7.62
C PHE A 340 -15.21 17.11 7.94
N GLU A 341 -16.18 17.25 7.05
CA GLU A 341 -17.25 18.25 7.20
C GLU A 341 -18.19 17.93 8.37
N ARG A 342 -18.53 16.66 8.57
CA ARG A 342 -19.54 16.27 9.54
C ARG A 342 -19.00 15.78 10.88
N LEU A 343 -17.78 15.20 10.90
CA LEU A 343 -17.21 14.66 12.12
C LEU A 343 -16.06 15.51 12.67
N CYS A 344 -15.21 16.05 11.81
CA CYS A 344 -14.02 16.80 12.24
C CYS A 344 -14.30 18.28 12.48
N THR A 345 -14.98 18.95 11.57
CA THR A 345 -15.27 20.39 11.68
C THR A 345 -16.05 20.73 12.95
N PRO A 346 -17.16 20.03 13.30
CA PRO A 346 -17.85 20.35 14.56
C PRO A 346 -16.98 20.10 15.78
N LEU A 347 -16.10 19.10 15.74
CA LEU A 347 -15.22 18.75 16.87
C LEU A 347 -14.20 19.87 17.14
N PHE A 348 -13.62 20.45 16.09
CA PHE A 348 -12.53 21.42 16.23
C PHE A 348 -13.00 22.88 16.16
N ARG A 349 -14.22 23.15 15.68
CA ARG A 349 -14.77 24.51 15.59
C ARG A 349 -14.95 25.16 16.97
N ASN A 350 -15.32 24.39 17.97
CA ASN A 350 -15.65 24.89 19.29
C ASN A 350 -14.43 25.02 20.24
N ILE A 351 -13.22 24.68 19.77
CA ILE A 351 -12.00 24.83 20.56
C ILE A 351 -11.78 26.26 21.03
N ARG A 352 -12.25 27.24 20.24
CA ARG A 352 -12.10 28.65 20.52
C ARG A 352 -12.97 29.14 21.71
N GLN A 353 -14.01 28.40 22.06
CA GLN A 353 -14.98 28.84 23.06
C GLN A 353 -14.66 28.38 24.48
N GLU A 354 -13.75 27.42 24.60
CA GLU A 354 -13.37 26.91 25.92
C GLU A 354 -11.87 27.10 26.16
N PRO A 355 -11.47 27.46 27.37
CA PRO A 355 -10.04 27.57 27.69
C PRO A 355 -9.37 26.21 27.58
N PHE A 356 -8.12 26.22 27.11
CA PHE A 356 -7.36 24.98 26.94
C PHE A 356 -7.16 24.31 28.29
N SER A 357 -7.55 23.06 28.40
CA SER A 357 -7.38 22.25 29.61
C SER A 357 -7.05 20.82 29.20
N ALA A 358 -6.44 20.07 30.10
CA ALA A 358 -6.15 18.66 29.87
C ALA A 358 -7.42 17.85 29.61
N ARG A 359 -8.52 18.23 30.27
CA ARG A 359 -9.82 17.58 30.05
C ARG A 359 -10.29 17.74 28.61
N VAL A 360 -10.25 18.98 28.08
CA VAL A 360 -10.68 19.27 26.70
C VAL A 360 -9.80 18.51 25.71
N LEU A 361 -8.49 18.49 25.94
CA LEU A 361 -7.55 17.76 25.06
C LEU A 361 -7.85 16.25 25.03
N VAL A 362 -8.02 15.64 26.20
CA VAL A 362 -8.28 14.19 26.29
C VAL A 362 -9.61 13.84 25.59
N LEU A 363 -10.66 14.63 25.84
CA LEU A 363 -11.96 14.39 25.19
C LEU A 363 -11.85 14.56 23.66
N CYS A 364 -11.08 15.55 23.20
CA CYS A 364 -10.86 15.78 21.79
C CYS A 364 -10.14 14.59 21.12
N ILE A 365 -9.12 14.04 21.78
CA ILE A 365 -8.41 12.85 21.29
C ILE A 365 -9.38 11.67 21.15
N PHE A 366 -10.18 11.38 22.20
CA PHE A 366 -11.09 10.25 22.15
C PHE A 366 -12.20 10.45 21.11
N ASN A 367 -12.71 11.66 20.95
CA ASN A 367 -13.70 11.97 19.91
C ASN A 367 -13.11 11.94 18.49
N SER A 368 -11.78 12.03 18.35
CA SER A 368 -11.10 11.94 17.06
C SER A 368 -10.86 10.50 16.59
N ILE A 369 -11.10 9.50 17.43
CA ILE A 369 -10.78 8.08 17.09
C ILE A 369 -11.57 7.64 15.85
N LEU A 370 -12.88 7.83 15.85
CA LEU A 370 -13.72 7.38 14.73
C LEU A 370 -13.39 8.10 13.41
N PRO A 371 -13.32 9.43 13.35
CA PRO A 371 -12.94 10.07 12.07
C PRO A 371 -11.52 9.70 11.63
N ALA A 372 -10.58 9.59 12.56
CA ALA A 372 -9.20 9.20 12.23
C ALA A 372 -9.14 7.79 11.65
N ALA A 373 -9.87 6.84 12.24
CA ALA A 373 -9.94 5.46 11.75
C ALA A 373 -10.55 5.41 10.34
N LEU A 374 -11.63 6.15 10.12
CA LEU A 374 -12.27 6.22 8.79
C LEU A 374 -11.31 6.80 7.75
N ILE A 375 -10.60 7.87 8.08
CA ILE A 375 -9.63 8.50 7.16
C ILE A 375 -8.49 7.51 6.84
N LEU A 376 -8.01 6.76 7.84
CA LEU A 376 -6.97 5.74 7.64
C LEU A 376 -7.42 4.69 6.62
N PHE A 377 -8.62 4.11 6.81
CA PHE A 377 -9.14 3.08 5.91
C PHE A 377 -9.42 3.63 4.52
N LEU A 378 -9.99 4.83 4.43
CA LEU A 378 -10.31 5.46 3.14
C LEU A 378 -9.05 5.82 2.38
N SER A 379 -8.02 6.32 3.06
CA SER A 379 -6.72 6.64 2.44
C SER A 379 -6.06 5.38 1.89
N PHE A 380 -6.05 4.30 2.69
CA PHE A 380 -5.53 3.02 2.23
C PHE A 380 -6.25 2.55 0.98
N PHE A 381 -7.58 2.48 1.03
CA PHE A 381 -8.39 1.97 -0.09
C PHE A 381 -8.23 2.84 -1.33
N ALA A 382 -8.30 4.15 -1.17
CA ALA A 382 -8.24 5.08 -2.32
C ALA A 382 -6.88 5.05 -3.00
N PHE A 383 -5.78 5.11 -2.24
CA PHE A 383 -4.44 5.23 -2.82
C PHE A 383 -3.79 3.88 -3.07
N LEU A 384 -3.62 3.07 -2.03
CA LEU A 384 -2.85 1.83 -2.14
C LEU A 384 -3.57 0.76 -2.94
N HIS A 385 -4.90 0.79 -2.92
CA HIS A 385 -5.67 -0.18 -3.72
C HIS A 385 -6.16 0.42 -5.04
N CYS A 386 -7.07 1.39 -5.00
CA CYS A 386 -7.78 1.84 -6.21
C CYS A 386 -6.87 2.60 -7.17
N TRP A 387 -6.14 3.59 -6.68
CA TRP A 387 -5.29 4.44 -7.53
C TRP A 387 -4.17 3.65 -8.19
N LEU A 388 -3.44 2.86 -7.40
CA LEU A 388 -2.32 2.07 -7.92
C LEU A 388 -2.80 0.97 -8.87
N ASN A 389 -3.93 0.33 -8.57
CA ASN A 389 -4.49 -0.69 -9.46
C ASN A 389 -5.02 -0.10 -10.77
N ALA A 390 -5.59 1.10 -10.74
CA ALA A 390 -6.02 1.79 -11.97
C ALA A 390 -4.84 2.04 -12.90
N PHE A 391 -3.75 2.58 -12.38
CA PHE A 391 -2.54 2.82 -13.17
C PHE A 391 -1.89 1.52 -13.63
N ALA A 392 -1.85 0.50 -12.77
CA ALA A 392 -1.33 -0.81 -13.13
C ALA A 392 -2.11 -1.42 -14.30
N GLU A 393 -3.44 -1.30 -14.27
CA GLU A 393 -4.28 -1.83 -15.34
C GLU A 393 -4.07 -1.08 -16.66
N MET A 394 -4.00 0.26 -16.60
CA MET A 394 -3.76 1.09 -17.81
C MET A 394 -2.41 0.78 -18.45
N LEU A 395 -1.40 0.51 -17.63
CA LEU A 395 -0.03 0.23 -18.09
C LEU A 395 0.24 -1.26 -18.29
N ARG A 396 -0.76 -2.10 -18.05
CA ARG A 396 -0.63 -3.57 -18.12
C ARG A 396 0.46 -4.08 -17.17
N PHE A 397 0.68 -3.38 -16.06
CA PHE A 397 1.67 -3.75 -15.04
C PHE A 397 1.17 -4.96 -14.27
N GLY A 398 1.94 -6.05 -14.25
CA GLY A 398 1.48 -7.34 -13.75
C GLY A 398 1.63 -7.56 -12.26
N ASP A 399 2.69 -7.01 -11.66
CA ASP A 399 2.96 -7.23 -10.23
C ASP A 399 2.22 -6.19 -9.39
N ARG A 400 1.05 -6.58 -8.86
CA ARG A 400 0.15 -5.67 -8.16
C ARG A 400 0.13 -5.91 -6.65
N MET A 401 1.23 -6.39 -6.09
CA MET A 401 1.37 -6.52 -4.63
C MET A 401 1.82 -5.18 -4.05
N PHE A 402 0.90 -4.22 -3.98
CA PHE A 402 1.17 -2.88 -3.46
C PHE A 402 1.13 -2.85 -1.94
N TYR A 403 0.51 -3.84 -1.33
CA TYR A 403 0.37 -4.04 0.11
C TYR A 403 0.17 -5.53 0.37
N LYS A 404 0.41 -5.94 1.60
CA LYS A 404 0.09 -7.29 2.06
C LYS A 404 -1.01 -7.20 3.11
N ASP A 405 -1.22 -8.26 3.88
CA ASP A 405 -2.27 -8.32 4.90
C ASP A 405 -1.87 -7.56 6.17
N TRP A 406 -1.67 -6.26 6.05
CA TRP A 406 -1.23 -5.40 7.15
C TRP A 406 -2.21 -5.39 8.32
N TRP A 407 -3.49 -5.65 8.06
CA TRP A 407 -4.53 -5.70 9.08
C TRP A 407 -4.38 -6.90 10.03
N ASN A 408 -3.64 -7.92 9.63
CA ASN A 408 -3.33 -9.09 10.46
C ASN A 408 -2.03 -8.93 11.25
N SER A 409 -1.36 -7.78 11.15
CA SER A 409 -0.07 -7.55 11.81
C SER A 409 -0.19 -7.62 13.33
N THR A 410 0.82 -8.22 13.97
CA THR A 410 0.93 -8.31 15.42
C THR A 410 2.08 -7.45 15.96
N SER A 411 2.79 -6.73 15.08
CA SER A 411 3.89 -5.84 15.46
C SER A 411 3.96 -4.68 14.47
N TYR A 412 4.54 -3.57 14.89
CA TYR A 412 4.74 -2.42 14.01
C TYR A 412 5.77 -2.69 12.92
N ALA A 413 6.78 -3.51 13.19
CA ALA A 413 7.74 -3.91 12.17
C ALA A 413 7.04 -4.60 11.01
N ASN A 414 6.13 -5.55 11.30
CA ASN A 414 5.34 -6.21 10.27
C ASN A 414 4.36 -5.25 9.59
N TYR A 415 3.74 -4.35 10.35
CA TYR A 415 2.85 -3.33 9.79
C TYR A 415 3.58 -2.46 8.76
N TYR A 416 4.77 -1.96 9.10
CA TYR A 416 5.56 -1.13 8.18
C TYR A 416 6.01 -1.89 6.93
N ARG A 417 6.28 -3.20 7.06
CA ARG A 417 6.65 -4.04 5.91
C ARG A 417 5.48 -4.35 4.98
N THR A 418 4.26 -4.31 5.48
CA THR A 418 3.08 -4.79 4.74
C THR A 418 2.10 -3.69 4.32
N TRP A 419 2.12 -2.53 4.98
CA TRP A 419 1.19 -1.43 4.70
C TRP A 419 1.38 -0.86 3.30
N ASN A 420 2.62 -0.50 2.94
CA ASN A 420 2.93 0.11 1.64
C ASN A 420 4.21 -0.55 1.11
N VAL A 421 4.01 -1.64 0.38
CA VAL A 421 5.12 -2.45 -0.14
C VAL A 421 5.94 -1.67 -1.17
N VAL A 422 5.33 -0.76 -1.93
CA VAL A 422 6.02 0.03 -2.94
C VAL A 422 7.13 0.88 -2.30
N VAL A 423 6.78 1.63 -1.26
CA VAL A 423 7.75 2.47 -0.53
C VAL A 423 8.69 1.62 0.31
N HIS A 424 8.17 0.56 0.95
CA HIS A 424 9.00 -0.35 1.75
C HIS A 424 10.11 -0.98 0.90
N ASP A 425 9.80 -1.43 -0.32
CA ASP A 425 10.80 -2.04 -1.20
C ASP A 425 11.88 -1.04 -1.60
N TRP A 426 11.49 0.22 -1.88
CA TRP A 426 12.46 1.27 -2.18
C TRP A 426 13.40 1.49 -0.99
N LEU A 427 12.82 1.60 0.22
CA LEU A 427 13.61 1.80 1.44
C LEU A 427 14.53 0.61 1.72
N TYR A 428 14.03 -0.61 1.51
CA TYR A 428 14.82 -1.82 1.76
C TYR A 428 15.94 -2.01 0.74
N TYR A 429 15.61 -1.98 -0.56
CA TYR A 429 16.59 -2.33 -1.59
C TYR A 429 17.60 -1.22 -1.85
N TYR A 430 17.27 0.02 -1.57
CA TYR A 430 18.17 1.15 -1.80
C TYR A 430 18.68 1.76 -0.50
N ALA A 431 17.81 2.27 0.35
CA ALA A 431 18.24 2.97 1.56
C ALA A 431 18.89 2.01 2.57
N TYR A 432 18.22 0.91 2.92
CA TYR A 432 18.71 -0.01 3.95
C TYR A 432 20.01 -0.70 3.51
N LYS A 433 20.05 -1.20 2.28
CA LYS A 433 21.25 -1.89 1.76
C LYS A 433 22.43 -0.93 1.61
N ASP A 434 22.20 0.30 1.18
CA ASP A 434 23.26 1.30 1.06
C ASP A 434 23.76 1.74 2.43
N PHE A 435 22.88 1.89 3.43
CA PHE A 435 23.28 2.19 4.81
C PHE A 435 24.07 1.02 5.42
N LEU A 436 23.67 -0.23 5.14
CA LEU A 436 24.44 -1.41 5.57
C LEU A 436 25.84 -1.41 5.00
N TRP A 437 25.97 -1.06 3.71
CA TRP A 437 27.29 -0.96 3.09
C TRP A 437 28.13 0.15 3.73
N PHE A 438 27.51 1.29 4.02
CA PHE A 438 28.18 2.45 4.62
C PHE A 438 28.59 2.18 6.08
N PHE A 439 27.70 1.59 6.90
CA PHE A 439 27.94 1.34 8.32
C PHE A 439 28.63 0.00 8.59
N THR A 440 29.08 -0.71 7.57
CA THR A 440 29.50 -2.10 7.59
C THR A 440 28.37 -3.05 8.03
N LYS A 441 28.45 -4.31 7.62
CA LYS A 441 27.38 -5.30 7.82
C LYS A 441 27.14 -5.66 9.29
N LYS A 442 28.01 -5.22 10.20
CA LYS A 442 27.90 -5.50 11.64
C LYS A 442 26.86 -4.63 12.34
N PHE A 443 26.50 -3.47 11.79
CA PHE A 443 25.62 -2.49 12.42
C PHE A 443 24.24 -2.48 11.76
N LYS A 444 23.59 -3.64 11.68
CA LYS A 444 22.22 -3.75 11.15
C LYS A 444 21.21 -2.87 11.91
N PRO A 445 21.23 -2.80 13.26
CA PRO A 445 20.31 -1.90 13.96
C PRO A 445 20.51 -0.43 13.61
N ALA A 446 21.75 0.01 13.37
CA ALA A 446 22.04 1.40 12.97
C ALA A 446 21.45 1.71 11.59
N ALA A 447 21.57 0.77 10.64
CA ALA A 447 21.00 0.92 9.30
C ALA A 447 19.47 0.97 9.36
N MET A 448 18.84 0.11 10.18
CA MET A 448 17.40 0.11 10.37
C MET A 448 16.92 1.41 11.00
N PHE A 449 17.64 1.90 12.02
CA PHE A 449 17.35 3.19 12.65
C PHE A 449 17.43 4.32 11.62
N ALA A 450 18.47 4.33 10.77
CA ALA A 450 18.64 5.34 9.73
C ALA A 450 17.49 5.35 8.73
N VAL A 451 17.01 4.17 8.32
CA VAL A 451 15.85 4.05 7.41
C VAL A 451 14.59 4.61 8.06
N PHE A 452 14.34 4.26 9.33
CA PHE A 452 13.21 4.79 10.09
C PHE A 452 13.30 6.32 10.21
N ALA A 453 14.48 6.85 10.49
CA ALA A 453 14.70 8.29 10.61
C ALA A 453 14.43 9.01 9.28
N VAL A 454 14.91 8.47 8.16
CA VAL A 454 14.67 9.05 6.84
C VAL A 454 13.17 9.08 6.54
N SER A 455 12.48 7.96 6.80
CA SER A 455 11.02 7.88 6.57
C SER A 455 10.26 8.88 7.44
N ALA A 456 10.61 8.97 8.73
CA ALA A 456 9.96 9.90 9.66
C ALA A 456 10.17 11.35 9.24
N VAL A 457 11.41 11.70 8.84
CA VAL A 457 11.75 13.06 8.39
C VAL A 457 10.97 13.44 7.13
N VAL A 458 10.88 12.51 6.15
CA VAL A 458 10.16 12.78 4.90
C VAL A 458 8.65 12.96 5.18
N HIS A 459 8.07 12.13 6.06
CA HIS A 459 6.65 12.28 6.43
C HIS A 459 6.41 13.62 7.11
N GLU A 460 7.28 14.02 8.05
CA GLU A 460 7.14 15.30 8.75
C GLU A 460 7.35 16.47 7.80
N TYR A 461 8.29 16.35 6.85
CA TYR A 461 8.49 17.36 5.80
C TYR A 461 7.22 17.57 4.99
N ALA A 462 6.61 16.47 4.54
CA ALA A 462 5.37 16.54 3.77
C ALA A 462 4.25 17.23 4.56
N LEU A 463 4.07 16.85 5.83
CA LEU A 463 3.05 17.46 6.68
C LEU A 463 3.34 18.93 6.94
N ALA A 464 4.60 19.26 7.23
CA ALA A 464 4.99 20.65 7.54
C ALA A 464 4.73 21.57 6.35
N VAL A 465 5.06 21.14 5.13
CA VAL A 465 4.81 21.93 3.93
C VAL A 465 3.32 22.00 3.62
N CYS A 466 2.60 20.87 3.70
CA CYS A 466 1.17 20.83 3.38
C CYS A 466 0.34 21.70 4.33
N LEU A 467 0.68 21.70 5.62
CA LEU A 467 -0.07 22.43 6.64
C LEU A 467 0.49 23.83 6.91
N ASN A 468 1.68 24.12 6.41
CA ASN A 468 2.38 25.42 6.55
C ASN A 468 2.81 25.72 7.99
N PHE A 469 3.12 24.66 8.76
CA PHE A 469 3.74 24.81 10.08
C PHE A 469 4.50 23.53 10.42
N PHE A 470 5.54 23.67 11.23
CA PHE A 470 6.33 22.54 11.72
C PHE A 470 5.82 22.12 13.10
N TYR A 471 5.35 20.89 13.22
CA TYR A 471 4.85 20.35 14.48
C TYR A 471 5.18 18.84 14.50
N PRO A 472 6.32 18.45 15.12
CA PRO A 472 6.86 17.09 14.92
C PRO A 472 6.15 16.01 15.74
N VAL A 473 4.81 15.97 15.71
CA VAL A 473 4.02 14.95 16.40
C VAL A 473 4.16 13.60 15.67
N LEU A 474 4.05 13.63 14.34
CA LEU A 474 4.20 12.39 13.56
C LEU A 474 5.62 11.82 13.69
N PHE A 475 6.64 12.69 13.66
CA PHE A 475 8.02 12.25 13.84
C PHE A 475 8.21 11.56 15.20
N VAL A 476 7.69 12.16 16.26
CA VAL A 476 7.81 11.60 17.62
C VAL A 476 7.08 10.25 17.70
N LEU A 477 5.85 10.19 17.21
CA LEU A 477 5.08 8.93 17.24
C LEU A 477 5.75 7.85 16.39
N PHE A 478 6.21 8.21 15.20
CA PHE A 478 6.84 7.28 14.27
C PHE A 478 8.17 6.74 14.83
N MET A 479 9.06 7.65 15.26
CA MET A 479 10.41 7.28 15.72
C MET A 479 10.39 6.62 17.10
N PHE A 480 9.78 7.28 18.08
CA PHE A 480 9.92 6.84 19.47
C PHE A 480 8.90 5.75 19.83
N PHE A 481 7.61 6.00 19.60
CA PHE A 481 6.58 5.02 19.96
C PHE A 481 6.60 3.81 19.04
N GLY A 482 6.78 4.00 17.74
CA GLY A 482 6.88 2.89 16.79
C GLY A 482 8.04 1.97 17.10
N MET A 483 9.22 2.54 17.39
CA MET A 483 10.40 1.75 17.73
C MET A 483 10.28 1.12 19.12
N ALA A 484 9.75 1.85 20.11
CA ALA A 484 9.57 1.32 21.47
C ALA A 484 8.64 0.11 21.45
N PHE A 485 7.54 0.18 20.69
CA PHE A 485 6.63 -0.96 20.57
C PHE A 485 7.29 -2.15 19.89
N ASN A 486 8.25 -1.94 19.00
CA ASN A 486 8.99 -3.04 18.38
C ASN A 486 9.85 -3.82 19.38
N PHE A 487 10.31 -3.18 20.45
CA PHE A 487 11.04 -3.87 21.51
C PHE A 487 10.08 -4.67 22.41
N ILE A 488 8.87 -4.17 22.62
CA ILE A 488 7.86 -4.82 23.48
C ILE A 488 7.13 -5.92 22.71
N VAL A 489 6.72 -5.63 21.49
CA VAL A 489 5.91 -6.52 20.65
C VAL A 489 6.76 -7.01 19.49
N ASN A 490 7.14 -8.30 19.55
CA ASN A 490 7.99 -8.95 18.56
C ASN A 490 7.15 -9.74 17.55
N ASP A 491 7.68 -9.93 16.35
CA ASP A 491 7.04 -10.69 15.26
C ASP A 491 6.75 -12.15 15.63
N SER A 492 7.47 -12.69 16.62
CA SER A 492 7.25 -14.06 17.09
C SER A 492 5.94 -14.24 17.84
N ARG A 493 5.32 -13.17 18.30
CA ARG A 493 4.10 -13.20 19.10
C ARG A 493 2.87 -13.19 18.17
N LYS A 494 2.30 -14.37 17.92
CA LYS A 494 1.20 -14.55 16.95
C LYS A 494 -0.19 -14.69 17.60
N ARG A 495 -0.28 -14.52 18.92
CA ARG A 495 -1.59 -14.60 19.60
C ARG A 495 -2.50 -13.44 19.20
N PRO A 496 -3.83 -13.64 19.12
CA PRO A 496 -4.76 -12.57 18.75
C PRO A 496 -4.68 -11.32 19.61
N ILE A 497 -4.28 -11.44 20.88
CA ILE A 497 -4.16 -10.29 21.78
C ILE A 497 -3.17 -9.25 21.25
N TRP A 498 -2.09 -9.70 20.58
CA TRP A 498 -1.10 -8.79 20.03
C TRP A 498 -1.63 -8.00 18.83
N ASN A 499 -2.51 -8.62 18.04
CA ASN A 499 -3.21 -7.92 16.96
C ASN A 499 -4.17 -6.87 17.52
N ILE A 500 -4.89 -7.20 18.60
CA ILE A 500 -5.79 -6.25 19.28
C ILE A 500 -4.99 -5.06 19.83
N LEU A 501 -3.86 -5.32 20.47
CA LEU A 501 -3.00 -4.26 21.02
C LEU A 501 -2.45 -3.37 19.91
N MET A 502 -2.04 -3.97 18.78
CA MET A 502 -1.57 -3.20 17.63
C MET A 502 -2.67 -2.29 17.08
N TRP A 503 -3.89 -2.82 16.90
CA TRP A 503 -5.02 -2.03 16.43
C TRP A 503 -5.37 -0.91 17.40
N THR A 504 -5.39 -1.20 18.70
CA THR A 504 -5.69 -0.21 19.73
C THR A 504 -4.68 0.94 19.70
N SER A 505 -3.38 0.61 19.67
CA SER A 505 -2.33 1.62 19.64
C SER A 505 -2.32 2.38 18.30
N LEU A 506 -2.61 1.72 17.18
CA LEU A 506 -2.68 2.37 15.86
C LEU A 506 -3.83 3.38 15.82
N PHE A 507 -5.02 2.99 16.25
CA PHE A 507 -6.17 3.91 16.28
C PHE A 507 -5.92 5.07 17.24
N ALA A 508 -5.32 4.83 18.39
CA ALA A 508 -4.96 5.89 19.33
C ALA A 508 -3.93 6.84 18.70
N GLY A 509 -2.93 6.29 18.01
CA GLY A 509 -1.91 7.10 17.35
C GLY A 509 -2.46 7.99 16.26
N VAL A 510 -3.30 7.45 15.37
CA VAL A 510 -3.88 8.28 14.29
C VAL A 510 -4.87 9.31 14.85
N ALA A 511 -5.57 9.00 15.96
CA ALA A 511 -6.45 9.96 16.64
C ALA A 511 -5.63 11.12 17.21
N VAL A 512 -4.50 10.83 17.86
CA VAL A 512 -3.58 11.86 18.38
C VAL A 512 -3.07 12.73 17.23
N LEU A 513 -2.67 12.12 16.11
CA LEU A 513 -2.22 12.86 14.93
C LEU A 513 -3.30 13.80 14.42
N LEU A 514 -4.50 13.29 14.20
CA LEU A 514 -5.61 14.09 13.70
C LEU A 514 -5.93 15.24 14.66
N CYS A 515 -6.01 14.93 15.95
CA CYS A 515 -6.35 15.91 16.99
C CYS A 515 -5.31 17.03 17.04
N PHE A 516 -4.02 16.71 17.16
CA PHE A 516 -2.98 17.71 17.36
C PHE A 516 -2.77 18.58 16.11
N TYR A 517 -2.69 17.96 14.93
CA TYR A 517 -2.52 18.72 13.70
C TYR A 517 -3.74 19.60 13.38
N SER A 518 -4.95 19.09 13.62
CA SER A 518 -6.17 19.87 13.41
C SER A 518 -6.29 21.04 14.37
N GLN A 519 -5.97 20.83 15.66
CA GLN A 519 -5.99 21.91 16.66
C GLN A 519 -5.01 23.02 16.29
N GLU A 520 -3.79 22.66 15.91
CA GLU A 520 -2.78 23.64 15.52
C GLU A 520 -3.19 24.39 14.26
N TRP A 521 -3.76 23.66 13.27
CA TRP A 521 -4.21 24.27 12.02
C TRP A 521 -5.33 25.27 12.28
N TYR A 522 -6.34 24.89 13.07
CA TYR A 522 -7.46 25.77 13.40
C TYR A 522 -7.00 26.98 14.21
N ALA A 523 -6.08 26.80 15.15
CA ALA A 523 -5.52 27.91 15.93
C ALA A 523 -4.83 28.94 15.02
N ARG A 524 -4.06 28.46 14.05
CA ARG A 524 -3.35 29.36 13.10
C ARG A 524 -4.30 30.06 12.13
N GLN A 525 -5.42 29.40 11.75
CA GLN A 525 -6.41 30.04 10.88
C GLN A 525 -7.21 31.12 11.59
N HIS A 526 -7.52 30.92 12.87
CA HIS A 526 -8.34 31.88 13.64
C HIS A 526 -7.52 33.00 14.26
N CYS A 527 -6.23 32.81 14.47
CA CYS A 527 -5.35 33.82 15.05
C CYS A 527 -4.15 34.06 14.14
N PRO A 528 -4.36 34.61 12.94
CA PRO A 528 -3.26 34.84 12.01
C PRO A 528 -2.30 35.91 12.53
N LEU A 529 -1.01 35.63 12.47
CA LEU A 529 0.02 36.58 12.84
C LEU A 529 0.16 37.65 11.76
N LYS A 530 0.26 38.91 12.20
CA LYS A 530 0.36 40.06 11.28
C LYS A 530 1.68 40.05 10.49
N ASN A 531 2.78 39.69 11.15
CA ASN A 531 4.11 39.63 10.52
C ASN A 531 4.82 38.35 11.01
N PRO A 532 4.54 37.19 10.38
CA PRO A 532 5.16 35.95 10.84
C PRO A 532 6.66 35.91 10.55
N THR A 533 7.45 35.62 11.58
CA THR A 533 8.88 35.35 11.45
C THR A 533 9.10 33.84 11.20
N PHE A 534 10.34 33.50 10.82
CA PHE A 534 10.70 32.09 10.61
C PHE A 534 10.47 31.26 11.88
N LEU A 535 10.71 31.84 13.04
CA LEU A 535 10.50 31.14 14.32
C LEU A 535 9.02 30.85 14.61
N ASP A 536 8.13 31.65 14.07
CA ASP A 536 6.67 31.45 14.30
C ASP A 536 6.13 30.23 13.56
N TYR A 537 6.80 29.79 12.50
CA TYR A 537 6.42 28.53 11.83
C TYR A 537 6.80 27.30 12.66
N ILE A 538 7.79 27.47 13.56
CA ILE A 538 8.28 26.38 14.41
C ILE A 538 7.55 26.35 15.76
N ARG A 539 7.11 27.54 16.28
CA ARG A 539 6.40 27.63 17.56
C ARG A 539 5.00 27.05 17.44
N UNK A 540 4.69 26.44 18.43
CA UNK A 540 3.35 25.85 18.41
C UNK A 540 2.30 26.93 18.66
N UNK A 541 1.49 27.17 17.93
CA UNK A 541 0.49 28.20 17.97
C UNK A 541 -0.54 27.91 18.99
N UNK A 542 -0.72 26.63 19.21
CA UNK A 542 -1.66 26.20 20.20
C UNK A 542 -1.23 26.69 21.59
N UNK A 543 -0.11 26.60 21.75
CA UNK A 543 0.46 27.11 22.93
C UNK A 543 0.47 28.62 22.96
N UNK A 544 0.64 29.10 21.96
CA UNK A 544 0.59 30.54 21.78
C UNK A 544 -0.80 31.11 21.85
N UNK A 545 -1.55 30.43 21.39
CA UNK A 545 -2.97 30.79 21.42
C UNK A 545 -3.53 30.73 22.84
N UNK A 546 -3.07 29.82 23.38
CA UNK A 546 -3.44 29.69 24.75
C UNK A 546 -2.83 30.75 25.62
N UNK A 547 -1.84 31.05 25.26
CA UNK A 547 -1.18 32.11 25.91
C UNK A 547 -1.72 33.47 25.59
N UNK A 548 -2.13 33.47 24.56
CA UNK A 548 -2.74 34.70 24.11
C UNK A 548 -4.14 34.89 24.65
N UNK A 549 -4.56 33.90 24.81
CA UNK A 549 -5.86 33.86 25.43
C UNK A 549 -5.74 34.19 26.92
N GLU A 550 -4.87 33.75 27.54
CA GLU A 550 -4.67 34.06 28.96
C GLU A 550 -4.27 35.54 29.20
N SER A 551 -3.46 36.05 28.33
CA SER A 551 -3.03 37.44 28.48
C SER A 551 -4.16 38.43 28.15
N SER A 552 -5.04 38.08 27.23
CA SER A 552 -6.21 38.92 26.92
C SER A 552 -7.23 38.86 28.05
N ALA A 553 -7.39 37.70 28.65
CA ALA A 553 -8.31 37.54 29.79
C ALA A 553 -7.78 38.17 31.07
N ARG A 554 -6.47 38.47 31.12
CA ARG A 554 -5.88 39.20 32.24
C ARG A 554 -5.92 40.70 32.07
N LEU A 555 -6.24 41.16 30.85
CA LEU A 555 -6.34 42.58 30.53
C LEU A 555 -7.79 43.08 30.53
N GLU A 556 -8.78 42.21 30.64
CA GLU A 556 -10.17 42.51 30.91
C GLU A 556 -10.47 42.34 32.41
#